data_beeb3f0fddfc254ceeffbe69f442c932
#
_entry.id   beeb3f0fddfc254ceeffbe69f442c932
#
_cell.length_a   1.000
_cell.length_b   1.000
_cell.length_c   1.000
_cell.angle_alpha   90.00
_cell.angle_beta   90.00
_cell.angle_gamma   90.00
#
_symmetry.space_group_name_H-M   'P 1'
#
loop_
_entity.id
_entity.type
_entity.pdbx_description
1 polymer ?
#
loop_
_entity_poly.entity_id
_entity_poly.type
_entity_poly.pdbx_seq_one_letter_code
_entity_poly.pdbx_strand_id
1 'polypeptide(L)'
;MATQAEVNIFVALLKHYGIFEPQDKYKIVCPFHEDQNASLQINVSDAFFFCYAGCGAQGGSLELYKNFYRIQNPGKPPVSDLQASIAIKKIVGSKFPFGGEDGLRTAVKPKESYRIEITQAREYYYNLPSPCWYRPSKVKEISDESFECRQYMNGRGFSNSILTQFQAKPSMNKYYPIVFPLLENGIFRGYVMRTFDKQIEEQRKYMYNRGFKRQDALPGRFKGTDTVICVEGYFDLIKANQIGCKNVVCFLGWKASENQLHKLKKNKVKTIICALDSDEAGRKGYHYLQRISKQYGFKIKRLRYPKGIKDFGDIKQESVQAENVMRQIKALQRT
;
A
#
# COMPACT_ATOMS: atom_id res chain seq x y z
N MET A 1 -2.57 -2.11 -24.18
CA MET A 1 -2.77 -3.46 -24.76
C MET A 1 -1.40 -4.08 -24.93
N ALA A 2 -1.28 -5.36 -24.60
CA ALA A 2 -0.05 -6.11 -24.84
C ALA A 2 0.15 -6.35 -26.34
N THR A 3 1.40 -6.47 -26.78
CA THR A 3 1.72 -6.89 -28.14
C THR A 3 1.39 -8.38 -28.32
N GLN A 4 1.17 -8.83 -29.55
CA GLN A 4 0.91 -10.24 -29.84
C GLN A 4 2.05 -11.16 -29.35
N ALA A 5 3.30 -10.68 -29.39
CA ALA A 5 4.45 -11.41 -28.86
C ALA A 5 4.38 -11.58 -27.33
N GLU A 6 4.03 -10.52 -26.59
CA GLU A 6 3.82 -10.59 -25.13
C GLU A 6 2.69 -11.54 -24.75
N VAL A 7 1.57 -11.50 -25.48
CA VAL A 7 0.44 -12.43 -25.30
C VAL A 7 0.88 -13.88 -25.53
N ASN A 8 1.61 -14.15 -26.60
CA ASN A 8 2.07 -15.50 -26.92
C ASN A 8 3.03 -16.06 -25.85
N ILE A 9 3.93 -15.23 -25.32
CA ILE A 9 4.84 -15.61 -24.23
C ILE A 9 4.02 -15.90 -22.96
N PHE A 10 3.05 -15.04 -22.64
CA PHE A 10 2.22 -15.19 -21.46
C PHE A 10 1.39 -16.48 -21.52
N VAL A 11 0.73 -16.75 -22.65
CA VAL A 11 -0.01 -17.99 -22.90
C VAL A 11 0.88 -19.23 -22.79
N ALA A 12 2.09 -19.18 -23.33
CA ALA A 12 3.03 -20.29 -23.22
C ALA A 12 3.39 -20.58 -21.76
N LEU A 13 3.61 -19.55 -20.94
CA LEU A 13 3.85 -19.72 -19.51
C LEU A 13 2.63 -20.23 -18.75
N LEU A 14 1.42 -19.73 -19.06
CA LEU A 14 0.19 -20.24 -18.45
C LEU A 14 0.00 -21.73 -18.73
N LYS A 15 0.28 -22.18 -19.97
CA LYS A 15 0.27 -23.59 -20.38
C LYS A 15 1.34 -24.40 -19.66
N HIS A 16 2.57 -23.86 -19.56
CA HIS A 16 3.68 -24.52 -18.86
C HIS A 16 3.37 -24.78 -17.39
N TYR A 17 2.66 -23.85 -16.73
CA TYR A 17 2.27 -23.98 -15.34
C TYR A 17 0.89 -24.64 -15.13
N GLY A 18 0.24 -25.11 -16.21
CA GLY A 18 -1.05 -25.82 -16.15
C GLY A 18 -2.22 -24.97 -15.69
N ILE A 19 -2.16 -23.66 -15.88
CA ILE A 19 -3.21 -22.70 -15.46
C ILE A 19 -3.85 -21.95 -16.65
N PHE A 20 -3.66 -22.45 -17.85
CA PHE A 20 -4.26 -21.87 -19.06
C PHE A 20 -5.71 -22.33 -19.26
N GLU A 21 -6.61 -21.37 -19.45
CA GLU A 21 -8.00 -21.58 -19.88
C GLU A 21 -8.20 -20.91 -21.24
N PRO A 22 -9.07 -21.49 -22.13
CA PRO A 22 -9.31 -20.95 -23.48
C PRO A 22 -10.26 -19.73 -23.49
N GLN A 23 -10.15 -18.87 -22.48
CA GLN A 23 -10.93 -17.64 -22.31
C GLN A 23 -9.99 -16.46 -22.19
N ASP A 24 -10.43 -15.28 -22.62
CA ASP A 24 -9.62 -14.07 -22.51
C ASP A 24 -9.47 -13.62 -21.05
N LYS A 25 -10.54 -13.72 -20.27
CA LYS A 25 -10.54 -13.36 -18.84
C LYS A 25 -11.16 -14.47 -18.01
N TYR A 26 -10.42 -14.96 -17.03
CA TYR A 26 -10.90 -15.99 -16.12
C TYR A 26 -10.25 -15.87 -14.75
N LYS A 27 -10.82 -16.58 -13.77
CA LYS A 27 -10.32 -16.65 -12.41
C LYS A 27 -10.02 -18.08 -12.02
N ILE A 28 -8.90 -18.27 -11.33
CA ILE A 28 -8.51 -19.54 -10.73
C ILE A 28 -8.20 -19.37 -9.24
N VAL A 29 -8.14 -20.46 -8.51
CA VAL A 29 -7.55 -20.47 -7.16
C VAL A 29 -6.09 -20.03 -7.25
N CYS A 30 -5.68 -19.09 -6.43
CA CYS A 30 -4.36 -18.51 -6.54
C CYS A 30 -3.28 -19.51 -6.08
N PRO A 31 -2.32 -19.90 -6.94
CA PRO A 31 -1.27 -20.85 -6.56
C PRO A 31 -0.18 -20.22 -5.65
N PHE A 32 -0.23 -18.92 -5.40
CA PHE A 32 0.85 -18.20 -4.72
C PHE A 32 0.60 -17.98 -3.22
N HIS A 33 -0.53 -18.43 -2.69
CA HIS A 33 -0.89 -18.44 -1.27
C HIS A 33 -1.98 -19.49 -1.02
N GLU A 34 -2.21 -19.85 0.24
CA GLU A 34 -3.36 -20.67 0.61
C GLU A 34 -4.65 -19.92 0.29
N ASP A 35 -5.45 -20.47 -0.62
CA ASP A 35 -6.66 -19.87 -1.14
C ASP A 35 -7.75 -20.95 -1.31
N GLN A 36 -8.97 -20.61 -0.92
CA GLN A 36 -10.14 -21.50 -1.06
C GLN A 36 -11.10 -21.00 -2.15
N ASN A 37 -10.90 -19.79 -2.66
CA ASN A 37 -11.75 -19.15 -3.65
C ASN A 37 -10.94 -18.75 -4.87
N ALA A 38 -11.58 -18.68 -6.04
CA ALA A 38 -10.94 -18.22 -7.26
C ALA A 38 -10.60 -16.71 -7.18
N SER A 39 -9.40 -16.38 -6.72
CA SER A 39 -8.94 -15.01 -6.48
C SER A 39 -7.90 -14.50 -7.47
N LEU A 40 -7.22 -15.38 -8.22
CA LEU A 40 -6.27 -14.98 -9.25
C LEU A 40 -7.00 -14.76 -10.57
N GLN A 41 -7.15 -13.52 -10.97
CA GLN A 41 -7.67 -13.18 -12.30
C GLN A 41 -6.54 -13.14 -13.32
N ILE A 42 -6.77 -13.79 -14.46
CA ILE A 42 -5.90 -13.82 -15.63
C ILE A 42 -6.60 -13.07 -16.76
N ASN A 43 -5.88 -12.17 -17.42
CA ASN A 43 -6.31 -11.46 -18.61
C ASN A 43 -5.32 -11.75 -19.73
N VAL A 44 -5.72 -12.60 -20.66
CA VAL A 44 -4.82 -13.11 -21.71
C VAL A 44 -4.46 -12.02 -22.72
N SER A 45 -5.44 -11.23 -23.18
CA SER A 45 -5.21 -10.18 -24.17
C SER A 45 -4.32 -9.03 -23.67
N ASP A 46 -4.29 -8.80 -22.35
CA ASP A 46 -3.40 -7.81 -21.73
C ASP A 46 -2.09 -8.44 -21.23
N ALA A 47 -1.91 -9.76 -21.39
CA ALA A 47 -0.78 -10.54 -20.87
C ALA A 47 -0.52 -10.23 -19.38
N PHE A 48 -1.56 -10.22 -18.56
CA PHE A 48 -1.53 -9.74 -17.20
C PHE A 48 -2.34 -10.63 -16.24
N PHE A 49 -1.85 -10.80 -15.01
CA PHE A 49 -2.57 -11.47 -13.94
C PHE A 49 -2.58 -10.63 -12.66
N PHE A 50 -3.60 -10.83 -11.83
CA PHE A 50 -3.77 -10.12 -10.56
C PHE A 50 -4.52 -10.96 -9.53
N CYS A 51 -3.98 -11.08 -8.31
CA CYS A 51 -4.65 -11.74 -7.19
C CYS A 51 -5.45 -10.74 -6.34
N TYR A 52 -6.76 -10.94 -6.25
CA TYR A 52 -7.66 -10.11 -5.43
C TYR A 52 -7.61 -10.44 -3.94
N ALA A 53 -7.16 -11.63 -3.56
CA ALA A 53 -7.06 -12.04 -2.14
C ALA A 53 -5.85 -11.40 -1.39
N GLY A 54 -5.15 -10.46 -2.02
CA GLY A 54 -4.14 -9.63 -1.35
C GLY A 54 -2.78 -10.28 -1.12
N CYS A 55 -2.44 -11.42 -1.77
CA CYS A 55 -1.08 -11.96 -1.69
C CYS A 55 -0.04 -11.10 -2.45
N GLY A 56 -0.51 -10.09 -3.19
CA GLY A 56 0.34 -9.17 -3.96
C GLY A 56 0.85 -9.74 -5.28
N ALA A 57 0.46 -10.95 -5.66
CA ALA A 57 0.86 -11.55 -6.93
C ALA A 57 0.14 -10.84 -8.08
N GLN A 58 0.89 -10.16 -8.93
CA GLN A 58 0.39 -9.46 -10.11
C GLN A 58 1.53 -9.19 -11.09
N GLY A 59 1.20 -9.02 -12.36
CA GLY A 59 2.14 -8.60 -13.38
C GLY A 59 2.00 -9.36 -14.69
N GLY A 60 3.01 -9.27 -15.53
CA GLY A 60 3.10 -9.96 -16.81
C GLY A 60 3.88 -11.27 -16.71
N SER A 61 4.44 -11.71 -17.85
CA SER A 61 5.17 -12.96 -17.99
C SER A 61 6.35 -13.10 -17.02
N LEU A 62 7.08 -12.03 -16.77
CA LEU A 62 8.25 -12.03 -15.90
C LEU A 62 7.86 -12.28 -14.44
N GLU A 63 6.86 -11.56 -13.95
CA GLU A 63 6.33 -11.69 -12.59
C GLU A 63 5.65 -13.05 -12.40
N LEU A 64 4.96 -13.56 -13.42
CA LEU A 64 4.38 -14.90 -13.41
C LEU A 64 5.45 -15.95 -13.16
N TYR A 65 6.52 -15.92 -13.94
CA TYR A 65 7.66 -16.84 -13.76
C TYR A 65 8.29 -16.72 -12.37
N LYS A 66 8.55 -15.51 -11.89
CA LYS A 66 9.18 -15.27 -10.58
C LYS A 66 8.32 -15.77 -9.42
N ASN A 67 7.00 -15.60 -9.51
CA ASN A 67 6.09 -16.11 -8.49
C ASN A 67 6.09 -17.64 -8.45
N PHE A 68 6.04 -18.32 -9.62
CA PHE A 68 6.15 -19.77 -9.68
C PHE A 68 7.51 -20.27 -9.22
N TYR A 69 8.60 -19.61 -9.63
CA TYR A 69 9.93 -19.99 -9.15
C TYR A 69 10.02 -19.95 -7.63
N ARG A 70 9.45 -18.92 -6.99
CA ARG A 70 9.48 -18.78 -5.53
C ARG A 70 8.77 -19.92 -4.82
N ILE A 71 7.60 -20.36 -5.29
CA ILE A 71 6.88 -21.48 -4.68
C ILE A 71 7.52 -22.83 -4.95
N GLN A 72 8.14 -23.01 -6.11
CA GLN A 72 8.84 -24.24 -6.49
C GLN A 72 10.23 -24.36 -5.84
N ASN A 73 10.78 -23.26 -5.34
CA ASN A 73 12.12 -23.21 -4.74
C ASN A 73 12.07 -22.51 -3.36
N PRO A 74 11.39 -23.08 -2.36
CA PRO A 74 11.31 -22.49 -1.03
C PRO A 74 12.72 -22.38 -0.42
N GLY A 75 13.07 -21.19 0.06
CA GLY A 75 14.37 -20.92 0.70
C GLY A 75 15.49 -20.50 -0.25
N LYS A 76 15.33 -20.60 -1.56
CA LYS A 76 16.31 -20.05 -2.52
C LYS A 76 16.14 -18.53 -2.67
N PRO A 77 17.23 -17.80 -2.99
CA PRO A 77 17.13 -16.37 -3.28
C PRO A 77 16.24 -16.12 -4.51
N PRO A 78 15.52 -14.97 -4.54
CA PRO A 78 14.71 -14.61 -5.70
C PRO A 78 15.56 -14.47 -6.95
N VAL A 79 15.04 -14.96 -8.08
CA VAL A 79 15.72 -14.82 -9.38
C VAL A 79 15.72 -13.36 -9.85
N SER A 80 16.83 -12.92 -10.43
CA SER A 80 16.92 -11.63 -11.10
C SER A 80 16.09 -11.61 -12.39
N ASP A 81 15.77 -10.41 -12.90
CA ASP A 81 15.04 -10.22 -14.15
C ASP A 81 15.74 -10.90 -15.32
N LEU A 82 17.07 -10.82 -15.37
CA LEU A 82 17.89 -11.48 -16.41
C LEU A 82 17.77 -13.00 -16.33
N GLN A 83 17.91 -13.58 -15.14
CA GLN A 83 17.78 -15.03 -14.94
C GLN A 83 16.38 -15.53 -15.29
N ALA A 84 15.33 -14.80 -14.88
CA ALA A 84 13.96 -15.11 -15.24
C ALA A 84 13.73 -15.03 -16.75
N SER A 85 14.25 -14.00 -17.41
CA SER A 85 14.17 -13.85 -18.88
C SER A 85 14.85 -14.98 -19.64
N ILE A 86 16.03 -15.43 -19.19
CA ILE A 86 16.73 -16.58 -19.79
C ILE A 86 15.92 -17.87 -19.61
N ALA A 87 15.32 -18.07 -18.43
CA ALA A 87 14.52 -19.25 -18.16
C ALA A 87 13.20 -19.24 -18.96
N ILE A 88 12.53 -18.11 -19.09
CA ILE A 88 11.34 -17.94 -19.94
C ILE A 88 11.67 -18.27 -21.40
N LYS A 89 12.81 -17.79 -21.92
CA LYS A 89 13.27 -18.14 -23.28
C LYS A 89 13.42 -19.67 -23.50
N LYS A 90 13.90 -20.40 -22.49
CA LYS A 90 14.00 -21.85 -22.55
C LYS A 90 12.64 -22.53 -22.55
N ILE A 91 11.67 -22.03 -21.78
CA ILE A 91 10.30 -22.57 -21.70
C ILE A 91 9.55 -22.34 -23.01
N VAL A 92 9.63 -21.13 -23.54
CA VAL A 92 8.87 -20.71 -24.74
C VAL A 92 9.49 -21.26 -26.04
N GLY A 93 10.78 -21.61 -26.02
CA GLY A 93 11.51 -22.16 -27.14
C GLY A 93 12.00 -21.11 -28.15
N SER A 94 12.98 -21.50 -29.01
CA SER A 94 13.63 -20.59 -29.99
C SER A 94 12.74 -20.19 -31.18
N LYS A 95 11.51 -20.70 -31.28
CA LYS A 95 10.59 -20.40 -32.40
C LYS A 95 9.84 -19.07 -32.28
N PHE A 96 9.94 -18.41 -31.15
CA PHE A 96 9.38 -17.08 -31.03
C PHE A 96 10.42 -16.05 -31.49
N PRO A 97 10.10 -15.20 -32.46
CA PRO A 97 11.00 -14.14 -32.90
C PRO A 97 11.12 -13.12 -31.77
N PHE A 98 12.13 -13.31 -30.93
CA PHE A 98 12.65 -12.23 -30.13
C PHE A 98 13.40 -11.32 -31.10
N GLY A 99 12.66 -10.46 -31.80
CA GLY A 99 13.26 -9.37 -32.55
C GLY A 99 13.91 -8.43 -31.57
N GLY A 100 15.26 -8.37 -31.62
CA GLY A 100 16.07 -7.43 -30.89
C GLY A 100 16.00 -7.51 -29.35
N GLU A 101 16.85 -6.79 -28.69
CA GLU A 101 16.84 -6.58 -27.22
C GLU A 101 15.52 -6.03 -26.66
N ASP A 102 14.56 -5.66 -27.54
CA ASP A 102 13.25 -5.08 -27.24
C ASP A 102 12.10 -6.09 -27.10
N GLY A 103 12.28 -7.35 -27.42
CA GLY A 103 11.21 -8.37 -27.43
C GLY A 103 10.84 -8.95 -26.07
N LEU A 104 11.75 -8.95 -25.11
CA LEU A 104 11.47 -8.93 -23.70
C LEU A 104 11.67 -7.48 -23.31
N ARG A 105 10.61 -6.69 -23.28
CA ARG A 105 10.63 -5.55 -22.37
C ARG A 105 10.92 -6.16 -21.01
N THR A 106 12.23 -6.21 -20.66
CA THR A 106 12.66 -6.15 -19.27
C THR A 106 11.72 -5.17 -18.65
N ALA A 107 10.90 -5.65 -17.72
CA ALA A 107 9.84 -4.86 -17.09
C ALA A 107 10.25 -3.42 -17.17
N VAL A 108 9.61 -2.66 -18.08
CA VAL A 108 10.00 -1.30 -18.49
C VAL A 108 10.49 -0.67 -17.23
N LYS A 109 11.77 -0.35 -17.16
CA LYS A 109 12.43 0.10 -15.95
C LYS A 109 11.34 0.59 -15.00
N PRO A 110 10.96 -0.14 -13.93
CA PRO A 110 9.78 0.23 -13.12
C PRO A 110 9.89 1.67 -12.64
N LYS A 111 11.10 2.20 -12.77
CA LYS A 111 11.46 3.58 -12.48
C LYS A 111 10.89 4.62 -13.44
N GLU A 112 10.61 4.32 -14.71
CA GLU A 112 10.22 5.39 -15.65
C GLU A 112 8.70 5.53 -15.77
N SER A 113 7.97 4.43 -15.94
CA SER A 113 6.49 4.48 -15.84
C SER A 113 6.05 4.89 -14.45
N TYR A 114 6.70 4.39 -13.39
CA TYR A 114 6.45 4.78 -12.01
C TYR A 114 6.80 6.27 -11.76
N ARG A 115 7.86 6.80 -12.39
CA ARG A 115 8.18 8.23 -12.32
C ARG A 115 7.15 9.09 -13.04
N ILE A 116 6.67 8.67 -14.21
CA ILE A 116 5.62 9.38 -14.96
C ILE A 116 4.31 9.36 -14.17
N GLU A 117 3.90 8.21 -13.64
CA GLU A 117 2.68 8.08 -12.84
C GLU A 117 2.75 8.87 -11.52
N ILE A 118 3.92 8.90 -10.85
CA ILE A 118 4.14 9.75 -9.67
C ILE A 118 4.12 11.23 -10.06
N THR A 119 4.72 11.61 -11.17
CA THR A 119 4.73 13.00 -11.65
C THR A 119 3.31 13.45 -11.95
N GLN A 120 2.52 12.68 -12.70
CA GLN A 120 1.12 12.98 -12.99
C GLN A 120 0.26 13.04 -11.72
N ALA A 121 0.46 12.10 -10.78
CA ALA A 121 -0.23 12.10 -9.51
C ALA A 121 0.15 13.32 -8.66
N ARG A 122 1.42 13.73 -8.71
CA ARG A 122 1.93 14.92 -8.03
C ARG A 122 1.33 16.20 -8.62
N GLU A 123 1.33 16.33 -9.92
CA GLU A 123 0.71 17.45 -10.63
C GLU A 123 -0.78 17.55 -10.32
N TYR A 124 -1.53 16.47 -10.45
CA TYR A 124 -2.93 16.42 -10.07
C TYR A 124 -3.15 16.92 -8.65
N TYR A 125 -2.43 16.37 -7.67
CA TYR A 125 -2.61 16.71 -6.26
C TYR A 125 -2.26 18.18 -5.96
N TYR A 126 -1.14 18.68 -6.48
CA TYR A 126 -0.71 20.06 -6.19
C TYR A 126 -1.54 21.12 -6.91
N ASN A 127 -2.16 20.77 -8.04
CA ASN A 127 -3.09 21.64 -8.78
C ASN A 127 -4.50 21.67 -8.18
N LEU A 128 -4.84 20.79 -7.24
CA LEU A 128 -6.10 20.88 -6.51
C LEU A 128 -6.17 22.18 -5.70
N PRO A 129 -7.36 22.83 -5.60
CA PRO A 129 -7.52 24.04 -4.82
C PRO A 129 -7.09 23.84 -3.37
N SER A 130 -6.54 24.89 -2.77
CA SER A 130 -6.23 24.86 -1.35
C SER A 130 -7.52 24.79 -0.54
N PRO A 131 -7.58 23.93 0.50
CA PRO A 131 -8.79 23.81 1.29
C PRO A 131 -9.12 25.12 2.01
N CYS A 132 -10.39 25.43 2.09
CA CYS A 132 -10.89 26.64 2.79
C CYS A 132 -10.60 26.65 4.30
N TRP A 133 -10.30 25.52 4.92
CA TRP A 133 -9.87 25.48 6.34
C TRP A 133 -8.49 26.10 6.62
N TYR A 134 -7.71 26.45 5.59
CA TYR A 134 -6.47 27.20 5.73
C TYR A 134 -6.66 28.69 6.09
N ARG A 135 -7.88 29.25 5.95
CA ARG A 135 -8.13 30.69 6.18
C ARG A 135 -9.24 30.89 7.24
N PRO A 136 -8.90 31.21 8.49
CA PRO A 136 -9.89 31.31 9.57
C PRO A 136 -10.89 32.46 9.45
N SER A 137 -10.70 33.48 8.59
CA SER A 137 -11.44 34.74 8.78
C SER A 137 -11.93 35.47 7.55
N LYS A 138 -11.77 35.02 6.32
CA LYS A 138 -12.10 35.83 5.15
C LYS A 138 -12.82 35.15 3.97
N VAL A 139 -13.35 33.94 4.12
CA VAL A 139 -14.01 33.27 2.99
C VAL A 139 -15.52 33.28 3.18
N LYS A 140 -16.21 34.14 2.42
CA LYS A 140 -17.67 34.19 2.32
C LYS A 140 -18.28 33.12 1.40
N GLU A 141 -17.45 32.41 0.64
CA GLU A 141 -17.87 31.36 -0.30
C GLU A 141 -17.02 30.11 -0.09
N ILE A 142 -17.48 29.25 0.82
CA ILE A 142 -17.02 27.87 0.91
C ILE A 142 -17.87 27.10 -0.11
N SER A 143 -17.23 26.43 -1.10
CA SER A 143 -17.99 25.50 -1.94
C SER A 143 -18.61 24.41 -1.05
N ASP A 144 -19.84 23.98 -1.37
CA ASP A 144 -20.56 22.96 -0.61
C ASP A 144 -19.72 21.69 -0.37
N GLU A 145 -18.96 21.27 -1.39
CA GLU A 145 -18.04 20.11 -1.32
C GLU A 145 -16.96 20.26 -0.25
N SER A 146 -16.38 21.45 -0.09
CA SER A 146 -15.36 21.71 0.93
C SER A 146 -15.98 21.73 2.33
N PHE A 147 -17.22 22.15 2.45
CA PHE A 147 -17.97 22.15 3.73
C PHE A 147 -18.27 20.71 4.17
N GLU A 148 -18.77 19.87 3.28
CA GLU A 148 -19.04 18.45 3.56
C GLU A 148 -17.78 17.70 3.99
N CYS A 149 -16.66 17.90 3.28
CA CYS A 149 -15.36 17.33 3.65
C CYS A 149 -14.95 17.72 5.07
N ARG A 150 -15.08 18.98 5.41
CA ARG A 150 -14.75 19.50 6.74
C ARG A 150 -15.68 18.92 7.80
N GLN A 151 -16.97 18.89 7.55
CA GLN A 151 -17.96 18.35 8.47
C GLN A 151 -17.69 16.85 8.74
N TYR A 152 -17.45 16.06 7.69
CA TYR A 152 -17.12 14.66 7.84
C TYR A 152 -15.84 14.44 8.66
N MET A 153 -14.78 15.17 8.36
CA MET A 153 -13.49 14.99 9.05
C MET A 153 -13.58 15.45 10.52
N ASN A 154 -14.25 16.58 10.78
CA ASN A 154 -14.46 17.07 12.15
C ASN A 154 -15.37 16.11 12.93
N GLY A 155 -16.41 15.55 12.31
CA GLY A 155 -17.28 14.53 12.91
C GLY A 155 -16.51 13.25 13.29
N ARG A 156 -15.44 12.93 12.57
CA ARG A 156 -14.49 11.88 12.93
C ARG A 156 -13.42 12.32 13.94
N GLY A 157 -13.52 13.54 14.45
CA GLY A 157 -12.62 14.09 15.46
C GLY A 157 -11.23 14.48 14.94
N PHE A 158 -11.09 14.81 13.67
CA PHE A 158 -9.85 15.42 13.13
C PHE A 158 -9.92 16.93 13.28
N SER A 159 -8.90 17.55 13.86
CA SER A 159 -8.79 19.00 13.97
C SER A 159 -8.36 19.62 12.62
N ASN A 160 -8.76 20.89 12.41
CA ASN A 160 -8.32 21.62 11.21
C ASN A 160 -6.81 21.77 11.13
N SER A 161 -6.12 21.86 12.26
CA SER A 161 -4.66 21.96 12.32
C SER A 161 -3.99 20.67 11.82
N ILE A 162 -4.50 19.48 12.20
CA ILE A 162 -3.94 18.22 11.74
C ILE A 162 -4.24 18.00 10.25
N LEU A 163 -5.44 18.36 9.78
CA LEU A 163 -5.79 18.29 8.36
C LEU A 163 -4.88 19.19 7.52
N THR A 164 -4.56 20.37 8.02
CA THR A 164 -3.59 21.27 7.41
C THR A 164 -2.17 20.67 7.39
N GLN A 165 -1.72 20.14 8.52
CA GLN A 165 -0.41 19.48 8.62
C GLN A 165 -0.26 18.30 7.65
N PHE A 166 -1.32 17.53 7.46
CA PHE A 166 -1.37 16.42 6.52
C PHE A 166 -1.78 16.83 5.10
N GLN A 167 -1.89 18.13 4.85
CA GLN A 167 -2.16 18.72 3.54
C GLN A 167 -3.43 18.14 2.89
N ALA A 168 -4.47 17.86 3.68
CA ALA A 168 -5.74 17.39 3.15
C ALA A 168 -6.32 18.40 2.15
N LYS A 169 -6.91 17.93 1.06
CA LYS A 169 -7.56 18.76 0.05
C LYS A 169 -8.90 18.16 -0.39
N PRO A 170 -9.87 18.98 -0.83
CA PRO A 170 -11.01 18.45 -1.56
C PRO A 170 -10.51 17.80 -2.85
N SER A 171 -11.15 16.69 -3.22
CA SER A 171 -10.89 15.98 -4.48
C SER A 171 -11.93 16.39 -5.52
N MET A 172 -11.58 16.36 -6.79
CA MET A 172 -12.56 16.51 -7.88
C MET A 172 -13.37 15.23 -8.14
N ASN A 173 -13.12 14.17 -7.39
CA ASN A 173 -13.83 12.91 -7.52
C ASN A 173 -15.04 12.89 -6.56
N LYS A 174 -16.25 12.97 -7.10
CA LYS A 174 -17.50 12.99 -6.32
C LYS A 174 -17.72 11.79 -5.40
N TYR A 175 -17.14 10.65 -5.71
CA TYR A 175 -17.25 9.43 -4.89
C TYR A 175 -16.18 9.36 -3.79
N TYR A 176 -15.08 10.07 -3.95
CA TYR A 176 -13.97 10.15 -3.01
C TYR A 176 -13.57 11.61 -2.79
N PRO A 177 -14.40 12.37 -2.06
CA PRO A 177 -14.31 13.84 -2.08
C PRO A 177 -13.14 14.44 -1.32
N ILE A 178 -12.38 13.66 -0.55
CA ILE A 178 -11.17 14.14 0.14
C ILE A 178 -9.92 13.37 -0.27
N VAL A 179 -8.81 14.08 -0.45
CA VAL A 179 -7.52 13.53 -0.86
C VAL A 179 -6.40 13.96 0.08
N PHE A 180 -5.48 13.04 0.32
CA PHE A 180 -4.26 13.27 1.10
C PHE A 180 -3.03 12.83 0.33
N PRO A 181 -1.91 13.56 0.40
CA PRO A 181 -0.65 13.10 -0.16
C PRO A 181 -0.06 11.99 0.70
N LEU A 182 0.49 10.97 0.09
CA LEU A 182 1.24 9.94 0.79
C LEU A 182 2.73 10.34 0.80
N LEU A 183 3.18 10.80 1.96
CA LEU A 183 4.54 11.33 2.14
C LEU A 183 5.40 10.34 2.93
N GLU A 184 6.54 9.94 2.37
CA GLU A 184 7.60 9.20 3.06
C GLU A 184 8.72 10.14 3.45
N ASN A 185 8.91 10.42 4.73
CA ASN A 185 9.91 11.39 5.20
C ASN A 185 9.83 12.73 4.44
N GLY A 186 8.63 13.19 4.10
CA GLY A 186 8.38 14.41 3.34
C GLY A 186 8.41 14.28 1.82
N ILE A 187 8.80 13.13 1.28
CA ILE A 187 8.85 12.88 -0.17
C ILE A 187 7.49 12.34 -0.64
N PHE A 188 6.89 13.00 -1.63
CA PHE A 188 5.63 12.57 -2.24
C PHE A 188 5.80 11.23 -2.97
N ARG A 189 4.93 10.26 -2.65
CA ARG A 189 4.89 8.91 -3.25
C ARG A 189 3.61 8.62 -4.02
N GLY A 190 2.59 9.42 -3.82
CA GLY A 190 1.27 9.28 -4.40
C GLY A 190 0.24 9.97 -3.52
N TYR A 191 -1.03 9.69 -3.77
CA TYR A 191 -2.11 10.18 -2.94
C TYR A 191 -3.13 9.09 -2.64
N VAL A 192 -3.88 9.30 -1.57
CA VAL A 192 -5.03 8.48 -1.19
C VAL A 192 -6.26 9.38 -1.08
N MET A 193 -7.37 8.90 -1.65
CA MET A 193 -8.68 9.52 -1.51
C MET A 193 -9.58 8.69 -0.61
N ARG A 194 -10.50 9.34 0.07
CA ARG A 194 -11.44 8.72 1.00
C ARG A 194 -12.88 9.01 0.58
N THR A 195 -13.73 7.98 0.60
CA THR A 195 -15.18 8.12 0.41
C THR A 195 -15.88 8.47 1.73
N PHE A 196 -17.01 9.18 1.62
CA PHE A 196 -17.96 9.44 2.72
C PHE A 196 -19.24 8.63 2.55
N ASP A 197 -19.44 8.04 1.36
CA ASP A 197 -20.57 7.20 1.03
C ASP A 197 -20.44 5.84 1.70
N LYS A 198 -21.40 5.46 2.51
CA LYS A 198 -21.40 4.19 3.26
C LYS A 198 -21.42 2.97 2.34
N GLN A 199 -22.15 3.01 1.23
CA GLN A 199 -22.25 1.88 0.30
C GLN A 199 -20.92 1.65 -0.43
N ILE A 200 -20.25 2.75 -0.80
CA ILE A 200 -18.91 2.68 -1.40
C ILE A 200 -17.88 2.27 -0.33
N GLU A 201 -18.03 2.75 0.91
CA GLU A 201 -17.12 2.43 2.03
C GLU A 201 -17.07 0.93 2.32
N GLU A 202 -18.20 0.23 2.26
CA GLU A 202 -18.29 -1.21 2.45
C GLU A 202 -17.48 -2.00 1.41
N GLN A 203 -17.43 -1.49 0.18
CA GLN A 203 -16.68 -2.11 -0.90
C GLN A 203 -15.23 -1.63 -0.96
N ARG A 204 -15.01 -0.33 -0.85
CA ARG A 204 -13.69 0.29 -1.01
C ARG A 204 -13.57 1.64 -0.31
N LYS A 205 -13.13 1.63 0.93
CA LYS A 205 -12.94 2.85 1.76
C LYS A 205 -12.01 3.88 1.14
N TYR A 206 -10.94 3.42 0.46
CA TYR A 206 -9.86 4.25 -0.05
C TYR A 206 -9.61 3.99 -1.52
N MET A 207 -9.32 5.04 -2.26
CA MET A 207 -8.83 4.97 -3.63
C MET A 207 -7.45 5.65 -3.71
N TYR A 208 -6.51 4.98 -4.38
CA TYR A 208 -5.16 5.49 -4.62
C TYR A 208 -5.03 5.99 -6.05
N ASN A 209 -4.05 6.84 -6.32
CA ASN A 209 -3.76 7.21 -7.70
C ASN A 209 -3.41 5.98 -8.55
N ARG A 210 -3.63 6.11 -9.85
CA ARG A 210 -3.27 5.06 -10.81
C ARG A 210 -1.79 4.67 -10.66
N GLY A 211 -1.49 3.39 -10.76
CA GLY A 211 -0.14 2.86 -10.65
C GLY A 211 0.46 2.83 -9.23
N PHE A 212 -0.26 3.33 -8.22
CA PHE A 212 0.24 3.33 -6.86
C PHE A 212 0.33 1.89 -6.30
N LYS A 213 1.52 1.52 -5.86
CA LYS A 213 1.79 0.21 -5.25
C LYS A 213 1.91 0.35 -3.74
N ARG A 214 0.89 -0.05 -3.00
CA ARG A 214 0.86 0.03 -1.52
C ARG A 214 2.07 -0.65 -0.87
N GLN A 215 2.48 -1.80 -1.39
CA GLN A 215 3.63 -2.55 -0.89
C GLN A 215 4.97 -1.81 -1.05
N ASP A 216 5.06 -0.82 -1.94
CA ASP A 216 6.27 -0.04 -2.16
C ASP A 216 6.28 1.28 -1.39
N ALA A 217 5.17 1.65 -0.78
CA ALA A 217 5.02 2.90 -0.05
C ALA A 217 5.01 2.66 1.47
N LEU A 218 5.67 3.55 2.20
CA LEU A 218 5.68 3.57 3.66
C LEU A 218 5.41 5.01 4.15
N PRO A 219 4.15 5.49 4.04
CA PRO A 219 3.83 6.83 4.49
C PRO A 219 4.16 7.04 5.95
N GLY A 220 4.73 8.21 6.27
CA GLY A 220 5.11 8.58 7.62
C GLY A 220 6.55 9.08 7.75
N ARG A 221 7.02 9.16 8.99
CA ARG A 221 8.37 9.61 9.33
C ARG A 221 9.15 8.50 10.03
N PHE A 222 10.31 8.14 9.49
CA PHE A 222 11.16 7.08 10.01
C PHE A 222 12.66 7.33 9.78
N LYS A 223 13.03 8.46 9.16
CA LYS A 223 14.43 8.87 9.01
C LYS A 223 14.93 9.52 10.30
N GLY A 224 16.10 9.10 10.76
CA GLY A 224 16.74 9.66 11.94
C GLY A 224 16.16 9.18 13.27
N THR A 225 15.44 8.06 13.27
CA THR A 225 14.96 7.39 14.48
C THR A 225 15.31 5.90 14.46
N ASP A 226 15.54 5.33 15.62
CA ASP A 226 15.71 3.87 15.78
C ASP A 226 14.40 3.16 16.16
N THR A 227 13.35 3.90 16.49
CA THR A 227 12.05 3.37 16.90
C THR A 227 10.93 4.04 16.13
N VAL A 228 10.05 3.22 15.52
CA VAL A 228 8.84 3.65 14.82
C VAL A 228 7.59 3.02 15.42
N ILE A 229 6.47 3.73 15.31
CA ILE A 229 5.13 3.20 15.59
C ILE A 229 4.51 2.83 14.25
N CYS A 230 4.09 1.58 14.06
CA CYS A 230 3.41 1.18 12.83
C CYS A 230 1.90 1.04 13.05
N VAL A 231 1.14 1.62 12.12
CA VAL A 231 -0.32 1.58 12.09
C VAL A 231 -0.80 0.93 10.79
N GLU A 232 -2.06 0.47 10.77
CA GLU A 232 -2.66 -0.19 9.63
C GLU A 232 -3.15 0.80 8.58
N GLY A 233 -3.96 1.78 8.98
CA GLY A 233 -4.66 2.70 8.12
C GLY A 233 -4.03 4.10 8.07
N TYR A 234 -4.30 4.82 6.96
CA TYR A 234 -3.78 6.18 6.81
C TYR A 234 -4.43 7.16 7.80
N PHE A 235 -5.70 6.93 8.16
CA PHE A 235 -6.37 7.74 9.17
C PHE A 235 -5.81 7.51 10.57
N ASP A 236 -5.35 6.30 10.89
CA ASP A 236 -4.66 6.00 12.14
C ASP A 236 -3.32 6.73 12.23
N LEU A 237 -2.61 6.83 11.10
CA LEU A 237 -1.40 7.65 11.00
C LEU A 237 -1.69 9.12 11.36
N ILE A 238 -2.76 9.70 10.80
CA ILE A 238 -3.16 11.09 11.09
C ILE A 238 -3.56 11.23 12.56
N LYS A 239 -4.40 10.31 13.08
CA LYS A 239 -4.86 10.34 14.47
C LYS A 239 -3.72 10.17 15.48
N ALA A 240 -2.81 9.23 15.23
CA ALA A 240 -1.63 9.06 16.07
C ALA A 240 -0.79 10.36 16.15
N ASN A 241 -0.60 11.04 15.00
CA ASN A 241 0.09 12.33 15.00
C ASN A 241 -0.71 13.42 15.73
N GLN A 242 -2.04 13.43 15.61
CA GLN A 242 -2.90 14.40 16.29
C GLN A 242 -2.80 14.32 17.82
N ILE A 243 -2.70 13.12 18.38
CA ILE A 243 -2.50 12.93 19.83
C ILE A 243 -1.04 13.08 20.26
N GLY A 244 -0.13 13.45 19.35
CA GLY A 244 1.27 13.77 19.67
C GLY A 244 2.27 12.64 19.45
N CYS A 245 1.88 11.49 18.85
CA CYS A 245 2.83 10.44 18.49
C CYS A 245 3.79 10.95 17.40
N LYS A 246 5.09 10.66 17.59
CA LYS A 246 6.13 10.95 16.61
C LYS A 246 6.61 9.64 15.96
N ASN A 247 7.24 9.77 14.78
CA ASN A 247 7.83 8.63 14.07
C ASN A 247 6.81 7.51 13.79
N VAL A 248 5.61 7.91 13.34
CA VAL A 248 4.55 6.99 12.94
C VAL A 248 4.68 6.67 11.47
N VAL A 249 4.51 5.40 11.12
CA VAL A 249 4.48 4.89 9.73
C VAL A 249 3.22 4.07 9.50
N CYS A 250 2.72 4.09 8.26
CA CYS A 250 1.52 3.35 7.87
C CYS A 250 1.87 2.26 6.86
N PHE A 251 1.47 1.02 7.15
CA PHE A 251 1.67 -0.09 6.21
C PHE A 251 0.62 -0.15 5.10
N LEU A 252 -0.43 0.67 5.18
CA LEU A 252 -1.56 0.68 4.24
C LEU A 252 -2.27 -0.68 4.17
N GLY A 253 -2.32 -1.38 5.28
CA GLY A 253 -2.94 -2.68 5.49
C GLY A 253 -2.32 -3.40 6.70
N TRP A 254 -2.90 -4.53 7.07
CA TRP A 254 -2.50 -5.29 8.27
C TRP A 254 -1.12 -5.99 8.13
N LYS A 255 -0.69 -6.24 6.91
CA LYS A 255 0.55 -6.97 6.62
C LYS A 255 1.61 -6.04 6.06
N ALA A 256 2.73 -5.90 6.75
CA ALA A 256 3.90 -5.21 6.24
C ALA A 256 4.49 -5.94 5.03
N SER A 257 4.88 -5.23 3.99
CA SER A 257 5.61 -5.79 2.87
C SER A 257 7.12 -5.86 3.14
N GLU A 258 7.82 -6.70 2.42
CA GLU A 258 9.28 -6.78 2.49
C GLU A 258 9.92 -5.42 2.12
N ASN A 259 9.41 -4.75 1.08
CA ASN A 259 9.92 -3.44 0.67
C ASN A 259 9.77 -2.38 1.77
N GLN A 260 8.65 -2.40 2.51
CA GLN A 260 8.46 -1.52 3.66
C GLN A 260 9.45 -1.82 4.78
N LEU A 261 9.67 -3.10 5.10
CA LEU A 261 10.64 -3.51 6.11
C LEU A 261 12.08 -3.20 5.71
N HIS A 262 12.44 -3.40 4.43
CA HIS A 262 13.74 -2.99 3.90
C HIS A 262 13.98 -1.49 4.04
N LYS A 263 12.95 -0.65 3.80
CA LYS A 263 13.05 0.79 4.02
C LYS A 263 13.36 1.15 5.47
N LEU A 264 12.67 0.50 6.42
CA LEU A 264 12.94 0.70 7.84
C LEU A 264 14.37 0.26 8.20
N LYS A 265 14.80 -0.91 7.75
CA LYS A 265 16.17 -1.42 7.98
C LYS A 265 17.23 -0.48 7.41
N LYS A 266 17.06 -0.02 6.15
CA LYS A 266 17.97 0.93 5.49
C LYS A 266 18.09 2.25 6.26
N ASN A 267 17.04 2.67 6.95
CA ASN A 267 17.03 3.88 7.76
C ASN A 267 17.45 3.62 9.23
N LYS A 268 18.05 2.47 9.52
CA LYS A 268 18.60 2.09 10.83
C LYS A 268 17.56 1.98 11.95
N VAL A 269 16.28 1.76 11.61
CA VAL A 269 15.25 1.42 12.59
C VAL A 269 15.60 0.09 13.24
N LYS A 270 15.48 0.00 14.56
CA LYS A 270 15.77 -1.18 15.38
C LYS A 270 14.50 -1.74 16.01
N THR A 271 13.60 -0.87 16.41
CA THR A 271 12.38 -1.21 17.14
C THR A 271 11.13 -0.78 16.39
N ILE A 272 10.15 -1.68 16.28
CA ILE A 272 8.83 -1.38 15.74
C ILE A 272 7.80 -1.58 16.85
N ILE A 273 7.11 -0.50 17.23
CA ILE A 273 5.94 -0.55 18.09
C ILE A 273 4.74 -0.86 17.21
N CYS A 274 4.25 -2.08 17.28
CA CYS A 274 3.09 -2.52 16.49
C CYS A 274 1.80 -2.00 17.13
N ALA A 275 1.14 -1.08 16.44
CA ALA A 275 -0.11 -0.44 16.79
C ALA A 275 -1.19 -0.68 15.70
N LEU A 276 -1.24 -1.91 15.18
CA LEU A 276 -2.29 -2.37 14.28
C LEU A 276 -3.61 -2.52 15.04
N ASP A 277 -4.71 -2.63 14.32
CA ASP A 277 -6.06 -2.75 14.86
C ASP A 277 -6.16 -3.89 15.89
N SER A 278 -7.03 -3.76 16.87
CA SER A 278 -7.23 -4.79 17.93
C SER A 278 -8.13 -5.94 17.50
N ASP A 279 -8.48 -6.02 16.21
CA ASP A 279 -9.27 -7.11 15.63
C ASP A 279 -8.41 -8.33 15.21
N GLU A 280 -9.02 -9.29 14.52
CA GLU A 280 -8.37 -10.51 14.06
C GLU A 280 -7.27 -10.22 13.02
N ALA A 281 -7.52 -9.30 12.08
CA ALA A 281 -6.56 -8.92 11.05
C ALA A 281 -5.31 -8.29 11.67
N GLY A 282 -5.47 -7.35 12.59
CA GLY A 282 -4.35 -6.75 13.31
C GLY A 282 -3.59 -7.74 14.20
N ARG A 283 -4.27 -8.74 14.80
CA ARG A 283 -3.58 -9.84 15.50
C ARG A 283 -2.72 -10.69 14.57
N LYS A 284 -3.27 -11.06 13.38
CA LYS A 284 -2.50 -11.77 12.34
C LYS A 284 -1.30 -10.94 11.88
N GLY A 285 -1.49 -9.64 11.69
CA GLY A 285 -0.42 -8.70 11.34
C GLY A 285 0.69 -8.63 12.38
N TYR A 286 0.35 -8.58 13.67
CA TYR A 286 1.33 -8.61 14.74
C TYR A 286 2.16 -9.90 14.76
N HIS A 287 1.52 -11.07 14.66
CA HIS A 287 2.23 -12.35 14.62
C HIS A 287 3.09 -12.49 13.36
N TYR A 288 2.60 -12.01 12.23
CA TYR A 288 3.41 -11.94 11.01
C TYR A 288 4.66 -11.08 11.21
N LEU A 289 4.50 -9.86 11.76
CA LEU A 289 5.62 -8.98 12.07
C LEU A 289 6.62 -9.62 13.03
N GLN A 290 6.18 -10.30 14.10
CA GLN A 290 7.06 -11.01 15.02
C GLN A 290 7.89 -12.08 14.31
N ARG A 291 7.28 -12.84 13.41
CA ARG A 291 7.96 -13.89 12.66
C ARG A 291 9.01 -13.33 11.69
N ILE A 292 8.61 -12.36 10.87
CA ILE A 292 9.49 -11.81 9.82
C ILE A 292 10.57 -10.89 10.40
N SER A 293 10.33 -10.27 11.54
CA SER A 293 11.27 -9.36 12.20
C SER A 293 12.61 -10.03 12.53
N LYS A 294 12.60 -11.34 12.81
CA LYS A 294 13.82 -12.11 13.07
C LYS A 294 14.81 -12.03 11.88
N GLN A 295 14.30 -12.04 10.64
CA GLN A 295 15.12 -11.95 9.43
C GLN A 295 15.71 -10.54 9.23
N TYR A 296 15.02 -9.51 9.71
CA TYR A 296 15.44 -8.12 9.60
C TYR A 296 16.16 -7.58 10.83
N GLY A 297 16.13 -8.33 11.95
CA GLY A 297 16.73 -7.92 13.22
C GLY A 297 15.96 -6.79 13.91
N PHE A 298 14.63 -6.70 13.72
CA PHE A 298 13.80 -5.75 14.45
C PHE A 298 13.34 -6.31 15.80
N LYS A 299 13.35 -5.46 16.83
CA LYS A 299 12.62 -5.69 18.08
C LYS A 299 11.16 -5.28 17.88
N ILE A 300 10.22 -6.20 18.09
CA ILE A 300 8.79 -5.92 17.97
C ILE A 300 8.18 -5.77 19.35
N LYS A 301 7.52 -4.65 19.59
CA LYS A 301 6.75 -4.34 20.78
C LYS A 301 5.30 -4.11 20.40
N ARG A 302 4.36 -4.48 21.25
CA ARG A 302 2.92 -4.33 20.95
C ARG A 302 2.32 -3.22 21.78
N LEU A 303 1.68 -2.26 21.13
CA LEU A 303 0.75 -1.34 21.78
C LEU A 303 -0.55 -2.10 22.11
N ARG A 304 -1.05 -1.94 23.32
CA ARG A 304 -2.33 -2.50 23.72
C ARG A 304 -3.34 -1.35 23.89
N TYR A 305 -4.35 -1.35 23.04
CA TYR A 305 -5.40 -0.35 23.15
C TYR A 305 -6.23 -0.57 24.41
N PRO A 306 -6.72 0.52 25.06
CA PRO A 306 -7.68 0.43 26.15
C PRO A 306 -8.95 -0.31 25.74
N LYS A 307 -9.67 -0.86 26.72
CA LYS A 307 -10.97 -1.54 26.47
C LYS A 307 -11.92 -0.63 25.69
N GLY A 308 -12.52 -1.14 24.62
CA GLY A 308 -13.47 -0.41 23.77
C GLY A 308 -12.80 0.45 22.67
N ILE A 309 -11.47 0.50 22.60
CA ILE A 309 -10.73 1.17 21.52
C ILE A 309 -10.17 0.11 20.58
N LYS A 310 -10.51 0.21 19.30
CA LYS A 310 -10.06 -0.71 18.27
C LYS A 310 -8.71 -0.28 17.68
N ASP A 311 -8.59 1.00 17.36
CA ASP A 311 -7.48 1.62 16.65
C ASP A 311 -7.30 3.09 17.07
N PHE A 312 -6.35 3.79 16.47
CA PHE A 312 -6.18 5.23 16.72
C PHE A 312 -7.39 6.07 16.29
N GLY A 313 -8.17 5.62 15.31
CA GLY A 313 -9.36 6.31 14.83
C GLY A 313 -10.43 6.51 15.91
N ASP A 314 -10.51 5.60 16.88
CA ASP A 314 -11.46 5.65 18.00
C ASP A 314 -11.00 6.59 19.14
N ILE A 315 -9.73 7.03 19.15
CA ILE A 315 -9.16 7.84 20.21
C ILE A 315 -9.54 9.31 20.00
N LYS A 316 -10.26 9.88 20.97
CA LYS A 316 -10.53 11.33 21.00
C LYS A 316 -9.30 12.07 21.52
N GLN A 317 -8.99 13.20 20.88
CA GLN A 317 -7.96 14.11 21.38
C GLN A 317 -8.30 14.58 22.80
N GLU A 318 -7.27 14.78 23.63
CA GLU A 318 -7.46 15.24 25.03
C GLU A 318 -8.34 14.32 25.90
N SER A 319 -8.32 13.02 25.61
CA SER A 319 -9.03 12.01 26.39
C SER A 319 -8.10 11.20 27.28
N VAL A 320 -8.66 10.60 28.33
CA VAL A 320 -7.93 9.66 29.19
C VAL A 320 -7.33 8.50 28.38
N GLN A 321 -8.03 8.07 27.33
CA GLN A 321 -7.54 7.05 26.41
C GLN A 321 -6.30 7.50 25.66
N ALA A 322 -6.28 8.75 25.17
CA ALA A 322 -5.11 9.34 24.52
C ALA A 322 -3.90 9.41 25.46
N GLU A 323 -4.10 9.85 26.70
CA GLU A 323 -3.05 9.89 27.73
C GLU A 323 -2.50 8.49 28.04
N ASN A 324 -3.37 7.50 28.21
CA ASN A 324 -2.99 6.13 28.46
C ASN A 324 -2.16 5.53 27.32
N VAL A 325 -2.59 5.73 26.08
CA VAL A 325 -1.86 5.29 24.89
C VAL A 325 -0.49 5.98 24.81
N MET A 326 -0.43 7.30 25.03
CA MET A 326 0.83 8.05 25.01
C MET A 326 1.80 7.61 26.11
N ARG A 327 1.29 7.34 27.33
CA ARG A 327 2.08 6.80 28.43
C ARG A 327 2.67 5.44 28.09
N GLN A 328 1.86 4.55 27.51
CA GLN A 328 2.29 3.23 27.07
C GLN A 328 3.36 3.32 25.96
N ILE A 329 3.17 4.18 24.95
CA ILE A 329 4.14 4.41 23.88
C ILE A 329 5.49 4.89 24.46
N LYS A 330 5.46 5.88 25.37
CA LYS A 330 6.68 6.36 26.04
C LYS A 330 7.41 5.26 26.81
N ALA A 331 6.67 4.39 27.50
CA ALA A 331 7.27 3.24 28.19
C ALA A 331 7.90 2.24 27.20
N LEU A 332 7.20 1.93 26.10
CA LEU A 332 7.70 1.04 25.05
C LEU A 332 8.93 1.61 24.31
N GLN A 333 9.11 2.90 24.25
CA GLN A 333 10.27 3.54 23.62
C GLN A 333 11.53 3.46 24.50
N ARG A 334 11.36 3.42 25.84
CA ARG A 334 12.49 3.41 26.80
C ARG A 334 13.11 2.02 27.00
N THR A 335 12.36 0.96 26.77
CA THR A 335 12.80 -0.45 26.93
C THR A 335 13.29 -1.03 25.61
#